data_f7486234c9bf5faf0e05778eabdaa7e0
#
_entry.id   f7486234c9bf5faf0e05778eabdaa7e0
#
_cell.length_a   1.000
_cell.length_b   1.000
_cell.length_c   1.000
_cell.angle_alpha   90.00
_cell.angle_beta   90.00
_cell.angle_gamma   90.00
#
_symmetry.space_group_name_H-M   'P 1'
#
loop_
_entity.id
_entity.type
_entity.pdbx_description
1 polymer ?
#
loop_
_entity_poly.entity_id
_entity_poly.type
_entity_poly.pdbx_seq_one_letter_code
_entity_poly.pdbx_strand_id
1 'polypeptide(L)'
;LVSDIDNTVKYLYGLSDGEKVETVLMEYKHGNSICISTQVGCKMGCKFCASTKAGFVRNLEPSEMLLQIYESERDSGRKINHVVLMGIGEPLDNSDNVVKFLRLLSAKDDMSLRHVSVSTCGLVNRIYELADLKLGITLSVSLHAPTNELRSSIMPINDRFRIEELMEACKYYFNTTGRRISYEFALIDGVNDNRQSADALLKLLKGQNCHVNLIPVNEIKEGVFKRSASVEKYKQMLIDGGLN
;
A
#
# COMPACT_ATOMS: atom_id res chain seq x y z
N LEU A 1 6.44 -15.91 -12.89
CA LEU A 1 7.22 -14.98 -13.70
C LEU A 1 8.43 -14.53 -12.90
N VAL A 2 9.63 -14.66 -13.46
CA VAL A 2 10.88 -14.15 -12.86
C VAL A 2 11.34 -12.95 -13.68
N SER A 3 11.75 -11.88 -13.01
CA SER A 3 12.32 -10.69 -13.64
C SER A 3 13.77 -10.95 -14.06
N ASP A 4 14.13 -10.52 -15.25
CA ASP A 4 15.52 -10.60 -15.75
C ASP A 4 16.41 -9.45 -15.24
N ILE A 5 15.82 -8.51 -14.45
CA ILE A 5 16.50 -7.28 -14.03
C ILE A 5 16.98 -7.37 -12.58
N ASP A 6 16.15 -7.91 -11.67
CA ASP A 6 16.32 -7.72 -10.22
C ASP A 6 15.91 -8.92 -9.35
N ASN A 7 15.87 -10.12 -9.90
CA ASN A 7 15.45 -11.35 -9.20
C ASN A 7 14.04 -11.31 -8.58
N THR A 8 13.21 -10.32 -8.93
CA THR A 8 11.82 -10.25 -8.52
C THR A 8 11.04 -11.42 -9.09
N VAL A 9 10.26 -12.10 -8.26
CA VAL A 9 9.40 -13.22 -8.68
C VAL A 9 7.95 -12.84 -8.46
N LYS A 10 7.14 -12.90 -9.52
CA LYS A 10 5.69 -12.72 -9.46
C LYS A 10 5.01 -14.07 -9.53
N TYR A 11 4.29 -14.39 -8.48
CA TYR A 11 3.46 -15.59 -8.36
C TYR A 11 2.01 -15.30 -8.72
N LEU A 12 1.35 -16.31 -9.24
CA LEU A 12 -0.11 -16.37 -9.40
C LEU A 12 -0.59 -17.61 -8.67
N TYR A 13 -1.24 -17.43 -7.53
CA TYR A 13 -1.76 -18.53 -6.73
C TYR A 13 -3.21 -18.84 -7.06
N GLY A 14 -3.52 -20.11 -7.29
CA GLY A 14 -4.88 -20.60 -7.37
C GLY A 14 -5.41 -20.93 -5.97
N LEU A 15 -6.60 -20.45 -5.65
CA LEU A 15 -7.28 -20.72 -4.41
C LEU A 15 -8.21 -21.94 -4.55
N SER A 16 -8.69 -22.48 -3.43
CA SER A 16 -9.51 -23.71 -3.40
C SER A 16 -10.85 -23.58 -4.12
N ASP A 17 -11.36 -22.38 -4.27
CA ASP A 17 -12.60 -22.05 -4.98
C ASP A 17 -12.41 -21.74 -6.48
N GLY A 18 -11.16 -21.82 -6.96
CA GLY A 18 -10.81 -21.53 -8.34
C GLY A 18 -10.41 -20.08 -8.62
N GLU A 19 -10.57 -19.19 -7.66
CA GLU A 19 -10.12 -17.82 -7.74
C GLU A 19 -8.58 -17.71 -7.72
N LYS A 20 -8.05 -16.54 -8.10
CA LYS A 20 -6.61 -16.33 -8.22
C LYS A 20 -6.18 -15.03 -7.58
N VAL A 21 -5.00 -15.06 -6.96
CA VAL A 21 -4.36 -13.85 -6.40
C VAL A 21 -2.90 -13.76 -6.81
N GLU A 22 -2.40 -12.54 -6.90
CA GLU A 22 -1.00 -12.27 -7.22
C GLU A 22 -0.20 -11.98 -5.95
N THR A 23 1.06 -12.42 -5.97
CA THR A 23 2.04 -12.17 -4.90
C THR A 23 3.38 -11.86 -5.55
N VAL A 24 4.15 -10.93 -4.99
CA VAL A 24 5.43 -10.52 -5.54
C VAL A 24 6.52 -10.65 -4.47
N LEU A 25 7.52 -11.48 -4.74
CA LEU A 25 8.73 -11.61 -3.93
C LEU A 25 9.83 -10.74 -4.52
N MET A 26 10.38 -9.85 -3.72
CA MET A 26 11.40 -8.87 -4.11
C MET A 26 12.64 -9.07 -3.24
N GLU A 27 13.82 -8.96 -3.85
CA GLU A 27 15.10 -9.03 -3.15
C GLU A 27 15.66 -7.62 -2.97
N TYR A 28 16.03 -7.29 -1.72
CA TYR A 28 16.66 -6.02 -1.37
C TYR A 28 17.94 -6.26 -0.56
N LYS A 29 18.82 -5.27 -0.48
CA LYS A 29 20.05 -5.33 0.35
C LYS A 29 19.79 -5.62 1.83
N HIS A 30 18.60 -5.29 2.33
CA HIS A 30 18.17 -5.49 3.72
C HIS A 30 17.34 -6.76 3.94
N GLY A 31 17.23 -7.61 2.93
CA GLY A 31 16.50 -8.87 2.98
C GLY A 31 15.37 -8.98 1.96
N ASN A 32 14.68 -10.11 1.97
CA ASN A 32 13.59 -10.39 1.04
C ASN A 32 12.27 -9.80 1.55
N SER A 33 11.56 -9.10 0.67
CA SER A 33 10.25 -8.54 0.93
C SER A 33 9.19 -9.24 0.07
N ILE A 34 8.04 -9.52 0.66
CA ILE A 34 6.91 -10.09 -0.07
C ILE A 34 5.73 -9.13 -0.05
N CYS A 35 5.16 -8.91 -1.23
CA CYS A 35 3.92 -8.17 -1.41
C CYS A 35 2.77 -9.16 -1.58
N ILE A 36 1.85 -9.21 -0.62
CA ILE A 36 0.74 -10.15 -0.59
C ILE A 36 -0.60 -9.47 -0.87
N SER A 37 -1.53 -10.25 -1.42
CA SER A 37 -2.93 -9.87 -1.63
C SER A 37 -3.76 -10.16 -0.38
N THR A 38 -4.83 -9.37 -0.17
CA THR A 38 -5.74 -9.50 0.97
C THR A 38 -7.19 -9.76 0.57
N GLN A 39 -7.51 -9.63 -0.71
CA GLN A 39 -8.83 -9.88 -1.28
C GLN A 39 -8.68 -10.50 -2.66
N VAL A 40 -9.75 -11.12 -3.15
CA VAL A 40 -9.93 -11.45 -4.56
C VAL A 40 -10.64 -10.26 -5.20
N GLY A 41 -9.92 -9.48 -6.01
CA GLY A 41 -10.39 -8.21 -6.54
C GLY A 41 -10.44 -7.09 -5.51
N CYS A 42 -11.00 -5.94 -5.88
CA CYS A 42 -11.08 -4.76 -5.00
C CYS A 42 -12.24 -3.86 -5.41
N LYS A 43 -13.02 -3.38 -4.42
CA LYS A 43 -14.18 -2.50 -4.68
C LYS A 43 -13.90 -1.01 -4.54
N MET A 44 -12.65 -0.60 -4.24
CA MET A 44 -12.33 0.81 -3.94
C MET A 44 -12.38 1.74 -5.16
N GLY A 45 -12.29 1.21 -6.38
CA GLY A 45 -12.51 1.96 -7.61
C GLY A 45 -11.39 2.93 -8.01
N CYS A 46 -10.18 2.79 -7.44
CA CYS A 46 -9.03 3.63 -7.82
C CYS A 46 -8.77 3.53 -9.32
N LYS A 47 -8.82 4.66 -10.05
CA LYS A 47 -8.84 4.65 -11.52
C LYS A 47 -7.53 4.22 -12.17
N PHE A 48 -6.42 4.29 -11.44
CA PHE A 48 -5.09 3.87 -11.89
C PHE A 48 -4.74 2.42 -11.50
N CYS A 49 -5.63 1.70 -10.79
CA CYS A 49 -5.33 0.38 -10.22
C CYS A 49 -6.00 -0.74 -11.04
N ALA A 50 -5.19 -1.72 -11.46
CA ALA A 50 -5.68 -2.88 -12.19
C ALA A 50 -6.61 -3.78 -11.36
N SER A 51 -6.39 -3.85 -10.04
CA SER A 51 -7.15 -4.72 -9.13
C SER A 51 -8.64 -4.36 -9.05
N THR A 52 -9.04 -3.14 -9.42
CA THR A 52 -10.44 -2.72 -9.42
C THR A 52 -11.20 -3.10 -10.67
N LYS A 53 -10.51 -3.45 -11.76
CA LYS A 53 -11.12 -3.75 -13.06
C LYS A 53 -11.92 -5.05 -13.06
N ALA A 54 -11.45 -6.05 -12.35
CA ALA A 54 -12.15 -7.32 -12.19
C ALA A 54 -13.29 -7.28 -11.16
N GLY A 55 -13.46 -6.17 -10.46
CA GLY A 55 -14.40 -6.05 -9.36
C GLY A 55 -13.93 -6.74 -8.08
N PHE A 56 -14.81 -6.85 -7.10
CA PHE A 56 -14.56 -7.50 -5.81
C PHE A 56 -15.35 -8.83 -5.78
N VAL A 57 -14.68 -9.90 -5.40
CA VAL A 57 -15.30 -11.23 -5.21
C VAL A 57 -15.45 -11.52 -3.73
N ARG A 58 -14.34 -11.62 -2.97
CA ARG A 58 -14.36 -11.90 -1.54
C ARG A 58 -13.09 -11.47 -0.82
N ASN A 59 -13.17 -11.45 0.49
CA ASN A 59 -12.02 -11.34 1.37
C ASN A 59 -11.19 -12.63 1.37
N LEU A 60 -9.88 -12.52 1.53
CA LEU A 60 -9.02 -13.67 1.83
C LEU A 60 -9.08 -14.00 3.31
N GLU A 61 -9.04 -15.31 3.59
CA GLU A 61 -8.88 -15.83 4.94
C GLU A 61 -7.44 -15.64 5.45
N PRO A 62 -7.21 -15.60 6.77
CA PRO A 62 -5.85 -15.50 7.32
C PRO A 62 -4.89 -16.59 6.82
N SER A 63 -5.39 -17.81 6.62
CA SER A 63 -4.63 -18.93 6.08
C SER A 63 -4.19 -18.68 4.62
N GLU A 64 -5.05 -18.10 3.79
CA GLU A 64 -4.72 -17.79 2.39
C GLU A 64 -3.66 -16.69 2.29
N MET A 65 -3.65 -15.73 3.24
CA MET A 65 -2.60 -14.73 3.33
C MET A 65 -1.26 -15.34 3.79
N LEU A 66 -1.28 -16.24 4.79
CA LEU A 66 -0.08 -16.96 5.24
C LEU A 66 0.49 -17.88 4.16
N LEU A 67 -0.36 -18.59 3.42
CA LEU A 67 0.06 -19.48 2.34
C LEU A 67 0.84 -18.75 1.24
N GLN A 68 0.50 -17.49 0.93
CA GLN A 68 1.28 -16.69 -0.01
C GLN A 68 2.74 -16.55 0.43
N ILE A 69 2.98 -16.41 1.74
CA ILE A 69 4.33 -16.33 2.33
C ILE A 69 5.02 -17.68 2.26
N TYR A 70 4.42 -18.72 2.83
CA TYR A 70 5.03 -20.04 2.95
C TYR A 70 5.32 -20.70 1.61
N GLU A 71 4.39 -20.60 0.67
CA GLU A 71 4.58 -21.16 -0.67
C GLU A 71 5.67 -20.40 -1.46
N SER A 72 5.78 -19.07 -1.26
CA SER A 72 6.86 -18.29 -1.87
C SER A 72 8.22 -18.63 -1.26
N GLU A 73 8.31 -18.84 0.05
CA GLU A 73 9.54 -19.32 0.71
C GLU A 73 9.94 -20.72 0.24
N ARG A 74 8.95 -21.61 0.16
CA ARG A 74 9.18 -23.01 -0.28
C ARG A 74 9.68 -23.07 -1.71
N ASP A 75 9.07 -22.33 -2.63
CA ASP A 75 9.44 -22.34 -4.04
C ASP A 75 10.78 -21.66 -4.30
N SER A 76 10.99 -20.48 -3.67
CA SER A 76 12.20 -19.69 -3.91
C SER A 76 13.41 -20.14 -3.11
N GLY A 77 13.24 -20.89 -2.02
CA GLY A 77 14.29 -21.18 -1.03
C GLY A 77 14.76 -19.96 -0.24
N ARG A 78 14.07 -18.82 -0.33
CA ARG A 78 14.45 -17.53 0.28
C ARG A 78 13.60 -17.26 1.51
N LYS A 79 14.24 -17.00 2.66
CA LYS A 79 13.51 -16.55 3.86
C LYS A 79 12.98 -15.14 3.66
N ILE A 80 11.69 -14.92 3.99
CA ILE A 80 11.04 -13.61 3.92
C ILE A 80 11.31 -12.84 5.22
N ASN A 81 11.79 -11.60 5.08
CA ASN A 81 12.14 -10.72 6.18
C ASN A 81 11.12 -9.60 6.39
N HIS A 82 10.43 -9.20 5.31
CA HIS A 82 9.45 -8.11 5.30
C HIS A 82 8.19 -8.51 4.55
N VAL A 83 7.04 -8.09 5.08
CA VAL A 83 5.72 -8.33 4.46
C VAL A 83 5.03 -7.00 4.20
N VAL A 84 4.58 -6.78 2.97
CA VAL A 84 3.77 -5.61 2.63
C VAL A 84 2.41 -6.05 2.09
N LEU A 85 1.34 -5.54 2.67
CA LEU A 85 -0.03 -5.79 2.23
C LEU A 85 -0.40 -4.72 1.21
N MET A 86 0.19 -4.83 0.00
CA MET A 86 0.05 -3.88 -1.11
C MET A 86 -0.32 -4.59 -2.42
N GLY A 87 -0.73 -5.86 -2.35
CA GLY A 87 -1.21 -6.63 -3.48
C GLY A 87 -2.68 -6.32 -3.83
N ILE A 88 -3.42 -7.32 -4.27
CA ILE A 88 -4.82 -7.18 -4.63
C ILE A 88 -5.68 -7.00 -3.37
N GLY A 89 -6.53 -5.96 -3.36
CA GLY A 89 -7.49 -5.69 -2.29
C GLY A 89 -7.16 -4.46 -1.46
N GLU A 90 -8.10 -4.11 -0.58
CA GLU A 90 -7.94 -3.10 0.47
C GLU A 90 -7.83 -3.82 1.82
N PRO A 91 -6.66 -3.83 2.46
CA PRO A 91 -6.46 -4.56 3.72
C PRO A 91 -7.43 -4.17 4.83
N LEU A 92 -7.74 -2.88 4.96
CA LEU A 92 -8.64 -2.40 6.01
C LEU A 92 -10.13 -2.67 5.73
N ASP A 93 -10.50 -3.02 4.51
CA ASP A 93 -11.83 -3.56 4.19
C ASP A 93 -11.96 -5.04 4.59
N ASN A 94 -10.83 -5.73 4.76
CA ASN A 94 -10.71 -7.08 5.31
C ASN A 94 -10.06 -7.08 6.71
N SER A 95 -10.30 -6.04 7.52
CA SER A 95 -9.55 -5.77 8.74
C SER A 95 -9.53 -6.92 9.74
N ASP A 96 -10.66 -7.63 9.94
CA ASP A 96 -10.75 -8.71 10.91
C ASP A 96 -9.82 -9.89 10.57
N ASN A 97 -9.78 -10.29 9.30
CA ASN A 97 -8.89 -11.34 8.84
C ASN A 97 -7.43 -10.86 8.77
N VAL A 98 -7.19 -9.61 8.40
CA VAL A 98 -5.84 -9.03 8.42
C VAL A 98 -5.29 -8.98 9.84
N VAL A 99 -6.07 -8.58 10.83
CA VAL A 99 -5.62 -8.59 12.25
C VAL A 99 -5.33 -10.01 12.74
N LYS A 100 -6.17 -10.99 12.39
CA LYS A 100 -5.91 -12.41 12.70
C LYS A 100 -4.63 -12.90 12.03
N PHE A 101 -4.44 -12.59 10.75
CA PHE A 101 -3.22 -12.90 10.00
C PHE A 101 -1.98 -12.31 10.69
N LEU A 102 -1.98 -11.03 11.06
CA LEU A 102 -0.85 -10.36 11.73
C LEU A 102 -0.49 -11.03 13.07
N ARG A 103 -1.50 -11.40 13.85
CA ARG A 103 -1.29 -12.12 15.12
C ARG A 103 -0.70 -13.51 14.91
N LEU A 104 -1.18 -14.25 13.92
CA LEU A 104 -0.66 -15.58 13.56
C LEU A 104 0.78 -15.50 13.05
N LEU A 105 1.07 -14.54 12.17
CA LEU A 105 2.40 -14.32 11.62
C LEU A 105 3.42 -14.02 12.73
N SER A 106 3.06 -13.15 13.68
CA SER A 106 3.93 -12.80 14.79
C SER A 106 4.14 -13.94 15.79
N ALA A 107 3.10 -14.75 16.03
CA ALA A 107 3.15 -15.82 17.03
C ALA A 107 3.91 -17.07 16.54
N LYS A 108 3.82 -17.39 15.25
CA LYS A 108 4.34 -18.64 14.68
C LYS A 108 5.74 -18.49 14.08
N ASP A 109 6.03 -17.36 13.44
CA ASP A 109 7.23 -17.21 12.62
C ASP A 109 8.30 -16.31 13.28
N ASP A 110 8.11 -15.92 14.53
CA ASP A 110 8.97 -14.94 15.25
C ASP A 110 9.19 -13.65 14.45
N MET A 111 8.32 -13.37 13.48
CA MET A 111 8.40 -12.16 12.67
C MET A 111 7.89 -10.97 13.49
N SER A 112 8.79 -10.04 13.77
CA SER A 112 8.40 -8.80 14.40
C SER A 112 7.46 -8.01 13.47
N LEU A 113 6.30 -7.61 13.95
CA LEU A 113 5.34 -6.80 13.18
C LEU A 113 5.90 -5.44 12.74
N ARG A 114 7.07 -5.02 13.24
CA ARG A 114 7.81 -3.86 12.72
C ARG A 114 8.29 -4.04 11.28
N HIS A 115 8.38 -5.29 10.82
CA HIS A 115 8.73 -5.65 9.45
C HIS A 115 7.49 -5.84 8.55
N VAL A 116 6.32 -5.50 9.06
CA VAL A 116 5.08 -5.58 8.30
C VAL A 116 4.54 -4.19 8.03
N SER A 117 4.20 -3.93 6.75
CA SER A 117 3.52 -2.71 6.32
C SER A 117 2.11 -3.04 5.86
N VAL A 118 1.13 -2.37 6.43
CA VAL A 118 -0.28 -2.45 5.99
C VAL A 118 -0.60 -1.18 5.22
N SER A 119 -0.97 -1.35 3.95
CA SER A 119 -1.37 -0.22 3.10
C SER A 119 -2.89 -0.03 3.15
N THR A 120 -3.35 1.20 3.01
CA THR A 120 -4.77 1.51 2.90
C THR A 120 -5.03 2.69 1.97
N CYS A 121 -6.12 2.64 1.23
CA CYS A 121 -6.61 3.79 0.47
C CYS A 121 -7.22 4.88 1.35
N GLY A 122 -7.31 4.67 2.68
CA GLY A 122 -7.79 5.67 3.63
C GLY A 122 -9.20 5.40 4.16
N LEU A 123 -9.48 4.19 4.61
CA LEU A 123 -10.68 3.86 5.39
C LEU A 123 -10.52 4.41 6.81
N VAL A 124 -10.88 5.69 7.00
CA VAL A 124 -10.61 6.50 8.21
C VAL A 124 -11.01 5.79 9.50
N ASN A 125 -12.23 5.28 9.60
CA ASN A 125 -12.70 4.58 10.81
C ASN A 125 -11.83 3.38 11.15
N ARG A 126 -11.37 2.63 10.13
CA ARG A 126 -10.52 1.46 10.30
C ARG A 126 -9.08 1.83 10.69
N ILE A 127 -8.61 3.03 10.32
CA ILE A 127 -7.30 3.52 10.78
C ILE A 127 -7.33 3.78 12.29
N TYR A 128 -8.41 4.36 12.84
CA TYR A 128 -8.58 4.52 14.28
C TYR A 128 -8.59 3.17 15.01
N GLU A 129 -9.41 2.22 14.55
CA GLU A 129 -9.49 0.87 15.12
C GLU A 129 -8.11 0.17 15.10
N LEU A 130 -7.37 0.28 13.99
CA LEU A 130 -6.04 -0.29 13.86
C LEU A 130 -5.02 0.36 14.81
N ALA A 131 -5.11 1.67 15.01
CA ALA A 131 -4.26 2.40 15.95
C ALA A 131 -4.43 1.89 17.40
N ASP A 132 -5.68 1.66 17.82
CA ASP A 132 -6.00 1.19 19.18
C ASP A 132 -5.47 -0.21 19.48
N LEU A 133 -5.27 -1.03 18.44
CA LEU A 133 -4.67 -2.37 18.59
C LEU A 133 -3.17 -2.34 18.90
N LYS A 134 -2.46 -1.23 18.66
CA LYS A 134 -1.01 -1.02 18.95
C LYS A 134 -0.11 -2.15 18.47
N LEU A 135 -0.38 -2.71 17.30
CA LEU A 135 0.32 -3.89 16.75
C LEU A 135 1.78 -3.64 16.36
N GLY A 136 2.22 -2.39 16.31
CA GLY A 136 3.60 -2.03 15.96
C GLY A 136 3.94 -2.08 14.48
N ILE A 137 2.97 -2.32 13.60
CA ILE A 137 3.13 -2.30 12.14
C ILE A 137 3.47 -0.90 11.60
N THR A 138 3.95 -0.83 10.36
CA THR A 138 4.02 0.41 9.60
C THR A 138 2.70 0.61 8.85
N LEU A 139 2.06 1.76 9.05
CA LEU A 139 0.90 2.15 8.26
C LEU A 139 1.37 2.90 7.01
N SER A 140 1.02 2.38 5.84
CA SER A 140 1.20 3.05 4.55
C SER A 140 -0.14 3.56 4.05
N VAL A 141 -0.21 4.83 3.68
CA VAL A 141 -1.45 5.47 3.23
C VAL A 141 -1.32 5.86 1.77
N SER A 142 -2.16 5.29 0.93
CA SER A 142 -2.31 5.64 -0.47
C SER A 142 -2.95 7.03 -0.59
N LEU A 143 -2.11 8.07 -0.55
CA LEU A 143 -2.54 9.46 -0.63
C LEU A 143 -2.80 9.87 -2.08
N HIS A 144 -1.81 9.69 -2.95
CA HIS A 144 -1.76 9.88 -4.40
C HIS A 144 -2.18 11.26 -4.93
N ALA A 145 -2.76 12.12 -4.12
CA ALA A 145 -3.09 13.50 -4.46
C ALA A 145 -3.12 14.38 -3.21
N PRO A 146 -2.67 15.66 -3.30
CA PRO A 146 -2.58 16.54 -2.14
C PRO A 146 -3.83 17.42 -1.91
N THR A 147 -4.83 17.35 -2.80
CA THR A 147 -6.09 18.10 -2.69
C THR A 147 -7.30 17.18 -2.86
N ASN A 148 -8.42 17.55 -2.28
CA ASN A 148 -9.65 16.75 -2.36
C ASN A 148 -10.14 16.60 -3.79
N GLU A 149 -10.11 17.67 -4.61
CA GLU A 149 -10.55 17.65 -6.00
C GLU A 149 -9.75 16.65 -6.81
N LEU A 150 -8.43 16.71 -6.68
CA LEU A 150 -7.55 15.80 -7.40
C LEU A 150 -7.67 14.37 -6.90
N ARG A 151 -7.75 14.18 -5.56
CA ARG A 151 -7.90 12.86 -4.96
C ARG A 151 -9.22 12.20 -5.36
N SER A 152 -10.34 12.90 -5.30
CA SER A 152 -11.66 12.40 -5.76
C SER A 152 -11.65 12.05 -7.24
N SER A 153 -10.88 12.76 -8.06
CA SER A 153 -10.80 12.47 -9.49
C SER A 153 -10.14 11.11 -9.81
N ILE A 154 -9.25 10.61 -8.93
CA ILE A 154 -8.50 9.35 -9.14
C ILE A 154 -8.83 8.26 -8.11
N MET A 155 -9.34 8.63 -6.93
CA MET A 155 -9.67 7.74 -5.81
C MET A 155 -11.05 8.05 -5.25
N PRO A 156 -12.11 7.32 -5.61
CA PRO A 156 -13.48 7.58 -5.17
C PRO A 156 -13.69 7.54 -3.66
N ILE A 157 -12.80 6.85 -2.92
CA ILE A 157 -12.86 6.80 -1.45
C ILE A 157 -12.79 8.20 -0.81
N ASN A 158 -12.19 9.18 -1.50
CA ASN A 158 -12.09 10.56 -1.01
C ASN A 158 -13.45 11.26 -0.91
N ASP A 159 -14.46 10.82 -1.67
CA ASP A 159 -15.82 11.36 -1.58
C ASP A 159 -16.51 10.94 -0.28
N ARG A 160 -16.07 9.81 0.31
CA ARG A 160 -16.55 9.33 1.61
C ARG A 160 -15.71 9.85 2.77
N PHE A 161 -14.38 9.92 2.61
CA PHE A 161 -13.42 10.33 3.62
C PHE A 161 -12.49 11.37 3.01
N ARG A 162 -12.68 12.63 3.37
CA ARG A 162 -11.90 13.76 2.87
C ARG A 162 -10.46 13.70 3.40
N ILE A 163 -9.56 14.39 2.71
CA ILE A 163 -8.13 14.42 3.10
C ILE A 163 -7.96 14.89 4.54
N GLU A 164 -8.74 15.85 5.00
CA GLU A 164 -8.66 16.40 6.35
C GLU A 164 -8.93 15.31 7.40
N GLU A 165 -9.99 14.52 7.23
CA GLU A 165 -10.33 13.39 8.10
C GLU A 165 -9.24 12.30 8.06
N LEU A 166 -8.71 12.03 6.88
CA LEU A 166 -7.60 11.08 6.71
C LEU A 166 -6.35 11.54 7.45
N MET A 167 -5.98 12.83 7.35
CA MET A 167 -4.82 13.39 8.06
C MET A 167 -5.02 13.34 9.58
N GLU A 168 -6.22 13.59 10.09
CA GLU A 168 -6.54 13.45 11.51
C GLU A 168 -6.38 12.01 11.99
N ALA A 169 -6.87 11.04 11.24
CA ALA A 169 -6.69 9.62 11.54
C ALA A 169 -5.21 9.19 11.51
N CYS A 170 -4.44 9.68 10.55
CA CYS A 170 -3.00 9.44 10.49
C CYS A 170 -2.26 10.04 11.70
N LYS A 171 -2.61 11.25 12.11
CA LYS A 171 -2.08 11.89 13.32
C LYS A 171 -2.44 11.10 14.58
N TYR A 172 -3.67 10.62 14.67
CA TYR A 172 -4.10 9.77 15.78
C TYR A 172 -3.29 8.46 15.82
N TYR A 173 -3.12 7.80 14.65
CA TYR A 173 -2.30 6.59 14.54
C TYR A 173 -0.87 6.83 15.03
N PHE A 174 -0.23 7.91 14.58
CA PHE A 174 1.12 8.27 15.02
C PHE A 174 1.18 8.52 16.53
N ASN A 175 0.27 9.31 17.08
CA ASN A 175 0.24 9.65 18.51
C ASN A 175 0.00 8.41 19.39
N THR A 176 -0.83 7.47 18.93
CA THR A 176 -1.20 6.26 19.67
C THR A 176 -0.12 5.18 19.62
N THR A 177 0.57 5.05 18.48
CA THR A 177 1.51 3.94 18.23
C THR A 177 2.98 4.35 18.26
N GLY A 178 3.30 5.64 18.13
CA GLY A 178 4.64 6.16 17.91
C GLY A 178 5.26 5.77 16.55
N ARG A 179 4.47 5.17 15.65
CA ARG A 179 4.97 4.68 14.35
C ARG A 179 4.79 5.73 13.28
N ARG A 180 5.88 6.01 12.55
CA ARG A 180 5.87 6.92 11.39
C ARG A 180 4.91 6.42 10.31
N ILE A 181 4.19 7.36 9.67
CA ILE A 181 3.35 7.06 8.50
C ILE A 181 4.20 7.08 7.23
N SER A 182 3.95 6.13 6.33
CA SER A 182 4.42 6.17 4.94
C SER A 182 3.27 6.64 4.05
N TYR A 183 3.48 7.70 3.27
CA TYR A 183 2.51 8.14 2.27
C TYR A 183 2.95 7.65 0.89
N GLU A 184 2.12 6.82 0.28
CA GLU A 184 2.33 6.35 -1.08
C GLU A 184 1.75 7.38 -2.05
N PHE A 185 2.56 7.81 -3.02
CA PHE A 185 2.19 8.84 -3.98
C PHE A 185 2.51 8.37 -5.41
N ALA A 186 1.48 7.84 -6.08
CA ALA A 186 1.59 7.47 -7.49
C ALA A 186 1.74 8.73 -8.34
N LEU A 187 2.89 8.87 -9.01
CA LEU A 187 3.16 10.02 -9.86
C LEU A 187 2.64 9.76 -11.27
N ILE A 188 1.68 10.56 -11.69
CA ILE A 188 0.90 10.41 -12.94
C ILE A 188 1.18 11.61 -13.85
N ASP A 189 1.62 11.33 -15.07
CA ASP A 189 1.95 12.33 -16.08
C ASP A 189 0.77 13.30 -16.34
N GLY A 190 1.05 14.61 -16.25
CA GLY A 190 0.08 15.67 -16.48
C GLY A 190 -1.07 15.77 -15.45
N VAL A 191 -1.06 14.95 -14.39
CA VAL A 191 -2.12 14.93 -13.37
C VAL A 191 -1.64 15.52 -12.04
N ASN A 192 -0.60 14.92 -11.44
CA ASN A 192 -0.11 15.31 -10.12
C ASN A 192 1.41 15.52 -10.07
N ASP A 193 2.10 15.55 -11.19
CA ASP A 193 3.56 15.63 -11.33
C ASP A 193 4.11 17.05 -11.53
N ASN A 194 3.30 18.06 -11.25
CA ASN A 194 3.62 19.48 -11.44
C ASN A 194 3.99 20.19 -10.12
N ARG A 195 4.51 21.40 -10.24
CA ARG A 195 4.94 22.24 -9.09
C ARG A 195 3.81 22.53 -8.13
N GLN A 196 2.60 22.80 -8.62
CA GLN A 196 1.44 23.10 -7.78
C GLN A 196 1.09 21.91 -6.89
N SER A 197 1.14 20.70 -7.42
CA SER A 197 0.94 19.46 -6.65
C SER A 197 2.02 19.28 -5.59
N ALA A 198 3.30 19.53 -5.92
CA ALA A 198 4.39 19.44 -4.96
C ALA A 198 4.23 20.45 -3.80
N ASP A 199 3.93 21.71 -4.10
CA ASP A 199 3.72 22.75 -3.08
C ASP A 199 2.52 22.44 -2.19
N ALA A 200 1.44 21.91 -2.75
CA ALA A 200 0.27 21.47 -1.97
C ALA A 200 0.60 20.28 -1.06
N LEU A 201 1.39 19.30 -1.54
CA LEU A 201 1.84 18.15 -0.74
C LEU A 201 2.76 18.59 0.41
N LEU A 202 3.71 19.49 0.14
CA LEU A 202 4.58 20.10 1.15
C LEU A 202 3.77 20.78 2.24
N LYS A 203 2.75 21.56 1.86
CA LYS A 203 1.85 22.22 2.81
C LYS A 203 1.05 21.22 3.64
N LEU A 204 0.50 20.18 3.00
CA LEU A 204 -0.33 19.15 3.65
C LEU A 204 0.45 18.36 4.70
N LEU A 205 1.70 18.01 4.41
CA LEU A 205 2.53 17.15 5.27
C LEU A 205 3.48 17.93 6.19
N LYS A 206 3.41 19.26 6.19
CA LYS A 206 4.27 20.11 7.00
C LYS A 206 4.22 19.74 8.49
N GLY A 207 5.40 19.47 9.06
CA GLY A 207 5.54 19.16 10.49
C GLY A 207 5.14 17.73 10.88
N GLN A 208 4.78 16.89 9.93
CA GLN A 208 4.51 15.47 10.19
C GLN A 208 5.81 14.65 10.15
N ASN A 209 5.95 13.70 11.08
CA ASN A 209 7.00 12.68 11.00
C ASN A 209 6.54 11.57 10.05
N CYS A 210 6.79 11.77 8.77
CA CYS A 210 6.34 10.87 7.72
C CYS A 210 7.46 10.54 6.72
N HIS A 211 7.20 9.57 5.86
CA HIS A 211 7.97 9.27 4.67
C HIS A 211 7.03 9.36 3.46
N VAL A 212 7.51 9.90 2.34
CA VAL A 212 6.76 9.92 1.07
C VAL A 212 7.46 9.00 0.09
N ASN A 213 6.75 7.96 -0.34
CA ASN A 213 7.22 7.04 -1.36
C ASN A 213 6.61 7.43 -2.72
N LEU A 214 7.45 7.92 -3.64
CA LEU A 214 7.03 8.27 -4.99
C LEU A 214 7.05 7.02 -5.86
N ILE A 215 5.90 6.66 -6.40
CA ILE A 215 5.72 5.47 -7.24
C ILE A 215 5.36 5.93 -8.65
N PRO A 216 6.19 5.72 -9.67
CA PRO A 216 5.76 5.92 -11.05
C PRO A 216 4.55 5.03 -11.35
N VAL A 217 3.44 5.60 -11.82
CA VAL A 217 2.25 4.81 -12.11
C VAL A 217 2.58 3.70 -13.14
N ASN A 218 2.06 2.50 -12.91
CA ASN A 218 2.12 1.44 -13.91
C ASN A 218 0.97 1.62 -14.90
N GLU A 219 1.31 1.68 -16.17
CA GLU A 219 0.33 1.78 -17.25
C GLU A 219 -0.47 0.46 -17.32
N ILE A 220 -1.78 0.57 -17.33
CA ILE A 220 -2.69 -0.57 -17.52
C ILE A 220 -3.31 -0.47 -18.92
N LYS A 221 -3.58 -1.62 -19.55
CA LYS A 221 -4.01 -1.67 -20.96
C LYS A 221 -5.23 -0.80 -21.28
N GLU A 222 -6.20 -0.75 -20.35
CA GLU A 222 -7.42 0.05 -20.48
C GLU A 222 -7.35 1.38 -19.74
N GLY A 223 -6.17 1.77 -19.26
CA GLY A 223 -5.96 2.98 -18.45
C GLY A 223 -5.61 4.18 -19.33
N VAL A 224 -6.04 5.35 -18.88
CA VAL A 224 -5.70 6.64 -19.50
C VAL A 224 -4.47 7.29 -18.86
N PHE A 225 -3.98 6.74 -17.75
CA PHE A 225 -2.87 7.31 -16.99
C PHE A 225 -1.53 6.81 -17.50
N LYS A 226 -0.58 7.73 -17.64
CA LYS A 226 0.78 7.46 -18.09
C LYS A 226 1.79 7.69 -16.98
N ARG A 227 2.90 6.97 -17.07
CA ARG A 227 4.03 7.14 -16.19
C ARG A 227 4.65 8.53 -16.37
N SER A 228 4.81 9.26 -15.26
CA SER A 228 5.51 10.54 -15.28
C SER A 228 7.01 10.35 -15.54
N ALA A 229 7.57 11.16 -16.43
CA ALA A 229 9.01 11.30 -16.64
C ALA A 229 9.67 12.22 -15.58
N SER A 230 8.86 12.91 -14.74
CA SER A 230 9.32 13.98 -13.85
C SER A 230 9.64 13.49 -12.43
N VAL A 231 9.81 12.18 -12.22
CA VAL A 231 9.97 11.60 -10.86
C VAL A 231 11.12 12.24 -10.08
N GLU A 232 12.32 12.32 -10.66
CA GLU A 232 13.49 12.89 -9.96
C GLU A 232 13.32 14.40 -9.71
N LYS A 233 12.74 15.13 -10.67
CA LYS A 233 12.43 16.55 -10.50
C LYS A 233 11.41 16.77 -9.39
N TYR A 234 10.36 15.98 -9.33
CA TYR A 234 9.33 16.06 -8.30
C TYR A 234 9.91 15.71 -6.93
N LYS A 235 10.69 14.63 -6.85
CA LYS A 235 11.43 14.25 -5.64
C LYS A 235 12.31 15.39 -5.12
N GLN A 236 13.08 16.04 -6.00
CA GLN A 236 13.93 17.17 -5.63
C GLN A 236 13.11 18.34 -5.05
N MET A 237 11.95 18.66 -5.64
CA MET A 237 11.07 19.69 -5.10
C MET A 237 10.60 19.37 -3.66
N LEU A 238 10.30 18.10 -3.37
CA LEU A 238 9.90 17.70 -2.01
C LEU A 238 11.06 17.77 -1.01
N ILE A 239 12.25 17.34 -1.41
CA ILE A 239 13.47 17.43 -0.59
C ILE A 239 13.82 18.89 -0.29
N ASP A 240 13.81 19.77 -1.29
CA ASP A 240 14.07 21.21 -1.13
C ASP A 240 13.03 21.87 -0.20
N GLY A 241 11.82 21.33 -0.17
CA GLY A 241 10.74 21.75 0.73
C GLY A 241 10.79 21.12 2.13
N GLY A 242 11.78 20.24 2.41
CA GLY A 242 12.01 19.62 3.72
C GLY A 242 11.23 18.33 3.98
N LEU A 243 10.68 17.67 2.95
CA LEU A 243 10.15 16.32 3.05
C LEU A 243 11.22 15.28 2.66
N ASN A 244 11.11 14.10 3.29
CA ASN A 244 12.00 12.96 3.07
C ASN A 244 11.26 11.78 2.46
#